data_bc2fd2ca61c6303d1a7875d886970677
#
_entry.id   bc2fd2ca61c6303d1a7875d886970677
#
_cell.length_a   1.000
_cell.length_b   1.000
_cell.length_c   1.000
_cell.angle_alpha   90.00
_cell.angle_beta   90.00
_cell.angle_gamma   90.00
#
_symmetry.space_group_name_H-M   'P 1'
#
loop_
_entity.id
_entity.type
_entity.pdbx_description
1 polymer ?
#
loop_
_entity_poly.entity_id
_entity_poly.type
_entity_poly.pdbx_seq_one_letter_code
_entity_poly.pdbx_strand_id
1 'polypeptide(L)'
;LLPPLPGLMSQLAALPLASADLGALRERVRLMAENRPAVYRMTDPAGRLLYVGKAKRLRARLMSYFRASFPEDKAARILHAAGDITWDYVHSEFAACLGELRQIRQHRPPFNVAMNRTRRAVFVKILDSPAPKVYQGATIGRQDAKVYGPFRSPARVAEGVRILNDLLGLRDCEARMPIVFADQGDLFTAATQA
;
A
#
# COMPACT_ATOMS: atom_id res chain seq x y z
N LEU A 1 3.44 -15.59 7.28
CA LEU A 1 2.80 -15.64 5.97
C LEU A 1 1.35 -16.07 6.19
N LEU A 2 0.43 -15.10 6.25
CA LEU A 2 -1.00 -15.40 6.22
C LEU A 2 -1.36 -15.68 4.75
N PRO A 3 -2.08 -16.78 4.45
CA PRO A 3 -2.51 -17.09 3.10
C PRO A 3 -3.47 -16.00 2.58
N PRO A 4 -3.54 -15.76 1.27
CA PRO A 4 -4.55 -14.88 0.71
C PRO A 4 -5.91 -15.46 1.07
N LEU A 5 -6.80 -14.64 1.65
CA LEU A 5 -8.17 -15.03 1.95
C LEU A 5 -8.94 -15.31 0.64
N PRO A 6 -9.11 -16.57 0.21
CA PRO A 6 -10.00 -16.88 -0.86
C PRO A 6 -11.41 -16.78 -0.31
N GLY A 7 -12.20 -15.88 -0.81
CA GLY A 7 -13.60 -15.78 -0.41
C GLY A 7 -14.18 -14.37 -0.25
N LEU A 8 -13.32 -13.34 -0.10
CA LEU A 8 -13.85 -11.96 0.06
C LEU A 8 -14.63 -11.49 -1.17
N MET A 9 -14.22 -11.91 -2.37
CA MET A 9 -14.93 -11.57 -3.61
C MET A 9 -16.20 -12.41 -3.79
N SER A 10 -16.22 -13.63 -3.27
CA SER A 10 -17.43 -14.49 -3.30
C SER A 10 -18.46 -14.08 -2.25
N GLN A 11 -18.02 -13.57 -1.10
CA GLN A 11 -18.91 -13.03 -0.08
C GLN A 11 -19.54 -11.69 -0.47
N LEU A 12 -18.84 -10.87 -1.27
CA LEU A 12 -19.40 -9.62 -1.83
C LEU A 12 -20.46 -9.88 -2.91
N ALA A 13 -20.42 -11.03 -3.59
CA ALA A 13 -21.45 -11.45 -4.55
C ALA A 13 -22.70 -12.01 -3.87
N ALA A 14 -22.61 -12.40 -2.58
CA ALA A 14 -23.69 -13.02 -1.80
C ALA A 14 -24.36 -12.07 -0.78
N LEU A 15 -23.97 -10.77 -0.75
CA LEU A 15 -24.69 -9.79 0.06
C LEU A 15 -26.07 -9.57 -0.57
N PRO A 16 -27.18 -9.80 0.18
CA PRO A 16 -28.51 -9.45 -0.32
C PRO A 16 -28.49 -7.96 -0.63
N LEU A 17 -28.81 -7.61 -1.86
CA LEU A 17 -29.06 -6.26 -2.32
C LEU A 17 -30.26 -5.70 -1.54
N ALA A 18 -30.02 -5.14 -0.37
CA ALA A 18 -30.92 -4.15 0.18
C ALA A 18 -30.81 -2.97 -0.78
N SER A 19 -31.72 -2.89 -1.74
CA SER A 19 -31.76 -1.87 -2.76
C SER A 19 -31.91 -0.52 -2.06
N ALA A 20 -30.78 0.17 -1.84
CA ALA A 20 -30.86 1.61 -1.68
C ALA A 20 -31.65 2.14 -2.86
N ASP A 21 -32.61 3.01 -2.63
CA ASP A 21 -33.30 3.68 -3.72
C ASP A 21 -32.28 4.55 -4.46
N LEU A 22 -31.69 3.96 -5.52
CA LEU A 22 -30.69 4.63 -6.35
C LEU A 22 -31.23 5.90 -6.97
N GLY A 23 -32.55 5.97 -7.20
CA GLY A 23 -33.23 7.16 -7.68
C GLY A 23 -33.19 8.28 -6.64
N ALA A 24 -33.53 7.99 -5.40
CA ALA A 24 -33.47 8.94 -4.30
C ALA A 24 -32.03 9.40 -4.02
N LEU A 25 -31.05 8.48 -4.01
CA LEU A 25 -29.64 8.83 -3.88
C LEU A 25 -29.15 9.75 -5.00
N ARG A 26 -29.53 9.46 -6.25
CA ARG A 26 -29.17 10.29 -7.41
C ARG A 26 -29.75 11.70 -7.29
N GLU A 27 -31.02 11.79 -6.93
CA GLU A 27 -31.71 13.07 -6.79
C GLU A 27 -31.10 13.90 -5.65
N ARG A 28 -30.80 13.29 -4.52
CA ARG A 28 -30.10 13.96 -3.41
C ARG A 28 -28.73 14.50 -3.85
N VAL A 29 -27.93 13.70 -4.55
CA VAL A 29 -26.63 14.16 -5.10
C VAL A 29 -26.82 15.31 -6.09
N ARG A 30 -27.84 15.23 -6.95
CA ARG A 30 -28.13 16.27 -7.94
C ARG A 30 -28.47 17.61 -7.29
N LEU A 31 -29.27 17.56 -6.23
CA LEU A 31 -29.73 18.78 -5.54
C LEU A 31 -28.73 19.34 -4.55
N MET A 32 -28.10 18.49 -3.75
CA MET A 32 -27.33 18.94 -2.58
C MET A 32 -25.82 19.00 -2.82
N ALA A 33 -25.27 18.23 -3.77
CA ALA A 33 -23.84 18.29 -4.00
C ALA A 33 -23.45 19.45 -4.90
N GLU A 34 -22.38 20.16 -4.55
CA GLU A 34 -21.77 21.22 -5.33
C GLU A 34 -20.52 20.74 -6.07
N ASN A 35 -20.08 21.48 -7.11
CA ASN A 35 -18.84 21.21 -7.82
C ASN A 35 -17.63 21.84 -7.14
N ARG A 36 -17.37 21.45 -5.90
CA ARG A 36 -16.23 21.87 -5.08
C ARG A 36 -15.36 20.69 -4.71
N PRO A 37 -14.09 20.92 -4.30
CA PRO A 37 -13.23 19.86 -3.79
C PRO A 37 -13.84 19.23 -2.53
N ALA A 38 -13.86 17.87 -2.49
CA ALA A 38 -14.44 17.14 -1.38
C ALA A 38 -13.85 15.75 -1.24
N VAL A 39 -13.99 15.17 -0.04
CA VAL A 39 -13.87 13.75 0.24
C VAL A 39 -15.26 13.19 0.44
N TYR A 40 -15.55 12.06 -0.20
CA TYR A 40 -16.87 11.40 -0.10
C TYR A 40 -16.71 9.95 0.33
N ARG A 41 -17.76 9.45 0.97
CA ARG A 41 -17.85 8.09 1.52
C ARG A 41 -19.10 7.43 1.00
N MET A 42 -19.01 6.13 0.79
CA MET A 42 -20.15 5.28 0.51
C MET A 42 -20.20 4.19 1.58
N THR A 43 -21.34 4.09 2.25
CA THR A 43 -21.59 3.10 3.30
C THR A 43 -22.68 2.13 2.85
N ASP A 44 -22.64 0.90 3.36
CA ASP A 44 -23.74 -0.03 3.13
C ASP A 44 -24.98 0.33 3.99
N PRO A 45 -26.12 -0.36 3.82
CA PRO A 45 -27.32 -0.12 4.64
C PRO A 45 -27.12 -0.34 6.15
N ALA A 46 -26.09 -1.10 6.54
CA ALA A 46 -25.70 -1.32 7.93
C ALA A 46 -24.75 -0.23 8.47
N GLY A 47 -24.43 0.79 7.67
CA GLY A 47 -23.52 1.89 8.02
C GLY A 47 -22.04 1.56 7.93
N ARG A 48 -21.64 0.39 7.39
CA ARG A 48 -20.22 0.02 7.22
C ARG A 48 -19.64 0.76 6.02
N LEU A 49 -18.44 1.31 6.18
CA LEU A 49 -17.75 2.05 5.13
C LEU A 49 -17.28 1.10 4.02
N LEU A 50 -17.81 1.27 2.82
CA LEU A 50 -17.46 0.49 1.63
C LEU A 50 -16.35 1.12 0.79
N TYR A 51 -16.42 2.44 0.63
CA TYR A 51 -15.53 3.17 -0.24
C TYR A 51 -15.31 4.61 0.23
N VAL A 52 -14.09 5.12 0.07
CA VAL A 52 -13.73 6.52 0.22
C VAL A 52 -13.14 7.00 -1.11
N GLY A 53 -13.52 8.19 -1.52
CA GLY A 53 -12.97 8.82 -2.71
C GLY A 53 -12.80 10.32 -2.55
N LYS A 54 -11.99 10.90 -3.44
CA LYS A 54 -11.82 12.35 -3.56
C LYS A 54 -12.40 12.86 -4.86
N ALA A 55 -12.77 14.12 -4.87
CA ALA A 55 -13.22 14.82 -6.07
C ALA A 55 -12.74 16.26 -6.09
N LYS A 56 -12.33 16.75 -7.26
CA LYS A 56 -12.14 18.19 -7.53
C LYS A 56 -13.49 18.88 -7.76
N ARG A 57 -14.42 18.15 -8.41
CA ARG A 57 -15.79 18.56 -8.73
C ARG A 57 -16.73 17.48 -8.26
N LEU A 58 -17.22 17.60 -7.03
CA LEU A 58 -17.91 16.51 -6.33
C LEU A 58 -19.16 16.04 -7.07
N ARG A 59 -20.10 16.97 -7.41
CA ARG A 59 -21.35 16.61 -8.11
C ARG A 59 -21.07 15.85 -9.39
N ALA A 60 -20.18 16.35 -10.25
CA ALA A 60 -19.82 15.71 -11.49
C ALA A 60 -19.23 14.31 -11.26
N ARG A 61 -18.40 14.16 -10.24
CA ARG A 61 -17.80 12.86 -9.85
C ARG A 61 -18.83 11.88 -9.36
N LEU A 62 -19.70 12.27 -8.44
CA LEU A 62 -20.76 11.38 -7.91
C LEU A 62 -21.76 11.00 -9.02
N MET A 63 -22.16 11.94 -9.88
CA MET A 63 -23.04 11.65 -10.99
C MET A 63 -22.45 10.68 -12.02
N SER A 64 -21.11 10.55 -12.08
CA SER A 64 -20.47 9.56 -12.96
C SER A 64 -20.70 8.12 -12.50
N TYR A 65 -20.92 7.88 -11.19
CA TYR A 65 -21.25 6.55 -10.68
C TYR A 65 -22.61 6.05 -11.18
N PHE A 66 -23.60 6.94 -11.27
CA PHE A 66 -24.96 6.61 -11.75
C PHE A 66 -25.03 6.37 -13.27
N ARG A 67 -23.95 6.65 -14.01
CA ARG A 67 -23.83 6.38 -15.45
C ARG A 67 -23.01 5.13 -15.75
N ALA A 68 -22.40 4.54 -14.74
CA ALA A 68 -21.57 3.36 -14.90
C ALA A 68 -22.42 2.10 -15.11
N SER A 69 -21.93 1.18 -15.95
CA SER A 69 -22.61 -0.07 -16.28
C SER A 69 -22.43 -1.12 -15.19
N PHE A 70 -23.53 -1.67 -14.70
CA PHE A 70 -23.51 -2.77 -13.73
C PHE A 70 -23.72 -4.12 -14.47
N PRO A 71 -22.98 -5.16 -14.14
CA PRO A 71 -21.97 -5.29 -13.06
C PRO A 71 -20.52 -5.01 -13.52
N GLU A 72 -20.29 -4.56 -14.74
CA GLU A 72 -18.97 -4.48 -15.39
C GLU A 72 -18.08 -3.46 -14.68
N ASP A 73 -18.61 -2.26 -14.43
CA ASP A 73 -17.86 -1.18 -13.85
C ASP A 73 -17.75 -1.29 -12.34
N LYS A 74 -16.52 -1.10 -11.84
CA LYS A 74 -16.28 -1.00 -10.39
C LYS A 74 -17.15 0.10 -9.75
N ALA A 75 -17.32 1.22 -10.42
CA ALA A 75 -18.12 2.35 -9.93
C ALA A 75 -19.57 1.93 -9.69
N ALA A 76 -20.18 1.23 -10.64
CA ALA A 76 -21.53 0.71 -10.50
C ALA A 76 -21.65 -0.30 -9.36
N ARG A 77 -20.69 -1.24 -9.23
CA ARG A 77 -20.68 -2.21 -8.12
C ARG A 77 -20.62 -1.54 -6.75
N ILE A 78 -19.80 -0.48 -6.61
CA ILE A 78 -19.74 0.29 -5.37
C ILE A 78 -21.09 0.95 -5.09
N LEU A 79 -21.66 1.60 -6.09
CA LEU A 79 -22.93 2.30 -5.95
C LEU A 79 -24.09 1.36 -5.58
N HIS A 80 -24.17 0.19 -6.23
CA HIS A 80 -25.19 -0.82 -5.94
C HIS A 80 -25.06 -1.46 -4.56
N ALA A 81 -23.85 -1.52 -4.01
CA ALA A 81 -23.61 -1.98 -2.64
C ALA A 81 -23.87 -0.88 -1.59
N ALA A 82 -23.92 0.39 -2.02
CA ALA A 82 -24.08 1.51 -1.11
C ALA A 82 -25.53 1.71 -0.68
N GLY A 83 -25.74 1.91 0.61
CA GLY A 83 -26.99 2.38 1.20
C GLY A 83 -27.04 3.89 1.34
N ASP A 84 -25.86 4.54 1.49
CA ASP A 84 -25.76 5.98 1.64
C ASP A 84 -24.47 6.56 1.04
N ILE A 85 -24.51 7.87 0.71
CA ILE A 85 -23.37 8.66 0.21
C ILE A 85 -23.27 9.92 1.05
N THR A 86 -22.14 10.12 1.72
CA THR A 86 -21.85 11.33 2.49
C THR A 86 -20.60 12.02 1.97
N TRP A 87 -20.43 13.30 2.23
CA TRP A 87 -19.25 14.05 1.79
C TRP A 87 -18.93 15.23 2.71
N ASP A 88 -17.63 15.59 2.73
CA ASP A 88 -17.12 16.79 3.36
C ASP A 88 -16.41 17.64 2.31
N TYR A 89 -16.77 18.93 2.22
CA TYR A 89 -16.07 19.87 1.38
C TYR A 89 -14.73 20.26 2.01
N VAL A 90 -13.75 20.48 1.17
CA VAL A 90 -12.40 20.90 1.59
C VAL A 90 -11.93 22.07 0.74
N HIS A 91 -10.89 22.77 1.20
CA HIS A 91 -10.41 24.00 0.58
C HIS A 91 -9.65 23.77 -0.75
N SER A 92 -9.10 22.59 -0.97
CA SER A 92 -8.28 22.30 -2.14
C SER A 92 -8.32 20.81 -2.55
N GLU A 93 -7.92 20.55 -3.78
CA GLU A 93 -7.75 19.18 -4.26
C GLU A 93 -6.67 18.41 -3.46
N PHE A 94 -5.63 19.11 -3.01
CA PHE A 94 -4.60 18.54 -2.14
C PHE A 94 -5.18 18.13 -0.78
N ALA A 95 -6.00 18.97 -0.15
CA ALA A 95 -6.69 18.63 1.09
C ALA A 95 -7.62 17.42 0.91
N ALA A 96 -8.33 17.34 -0.23
CA ALA A 96 -9.13 16.16 -0.57
C ALA A 96 -8.28 14.88 -0.68
N CYS A 97 -7.10 14.98 -1.30
CA CYS A 97 -6.17 13.87 -1.43
C CYS A 97 -5.67 13.37 -0.06
N LEU A 98 -5.31 14.27 0.83
CA LEU A 98 -4.88 13.93 2.19
C LEU A 98 -6.02 13.33 3.01
N GLY A 99 -7.23 13.89 2.91
CA GLY A 99 -8.42 13.39 3.59
C GLY A 99 -8.79 11.97 3.14
N GLU A 100 -8.81 11.72 1.83
CA GLU A 100 -9.00 10.38 1.27
C GLU A 100 -7.96 9.40 1.81
N LEU A 101 -6.68 9.74 1.73
CA LEU A 101 -5.58 8.88 2.17
C LEU A 101 -5.67 8.54 3.67
N ARG A 102 -6.00 9.53 4.51
CA ARG A 102 -6.18 9.33 5.96
C ARG A 102 -7.31 8.35 6.25
N GLN A 103 -8.48 8.56 5.64
CA GLN A 103 -9.66 7.72 5.86
C GLN A 103 -9.45 6.29 5.33
N ILE A 104 -8.80 6.12 4.16
CA ILE A 104 -8.48 4.79 3.64
C ILE A 104 -7.52 4.05 4.57
N ARG A 105 -6.50 4.72 5.10
CA ARG A 105 -5.54 4.09 6.03
C ARG A 105 -6.18 3.70 7.35
N GLN A 106 -7.09 4.54 7.86
CA GLN A 106 -7.78 4.31 9.13
C GLN A 106 -8.80 3.19 9.03
N HIS A 107 -9.64 3.19 8.00
CA HIS A 107 -10.80 2.31 7.90
C HIS A 107 -10.63 1.13 6.94
N ARG A 108 -9.63 1.18 6.05
CA ARG A 108 -9.33 0.14 5.03
C ARG A 108 -10.55 -0.37 4.28
N PRO A 109 -11.33 0.51 3.62
CA PRO A 109 -12.58 0.12 3.00
C PRO A 109 -12.36 -0.94 1.92
N PRO A 110 -13.28 -1.92 1.77
CA PRO A 110 -13.07 -3.08 0.89
C PRO A 110 -12.91 -2.73 -0.59
N PHE A 111 -13.56 -1.67 -1.07
CA PHE A 111 -13.42 -1.24 -2.46
C PHE A 111 -12.18 -0.37 -2.74
N ASN A 112 -11.42 0.08 -1.73
CA ASN A 112 -10.17 0.82 -1.90
C ASN A 112 -8.94 -0.10 -2.02
N VAL A 113 -9.05 -1.23 -2.74
CA VAL A 113 -8.04 -2.32 -2.81
C VAL A 113 -6.63 -1.83 -3.16
N ALA A 114 -6.51 -0.93 -4.15
CA ALA A 114 -5.19 -0.46 -4.61
C ALA A 114 -4.42 0.31 -3.54
N MET A 115 -5.13 1.07 -2.68
CA MET A 115 -4.53 1.87 -1.61
C MET A 115 -4.40 1.08 -0.30
N ASN A 116 -5.15 -0.03 -0.15
CA ASN A 116 -5.03 -0.95 0.98
C ASN A 116 -3.82 -1.88 0.86
N ARG A 117 -3.20 -1.98 -0.32
CA ARG A 117 -1.95 -2.73 -0.51
C ARG A 117 -0.83 -1.98 0.21
N THR A 118 -0.39 -2.51 1.32
CA THR A 118 0.83 -2.06 1.99
C THR A 118 2.01 -2.40 1.06
N ARG A 119 2.48 -1.41 0.31
CA ARG A 119 3.74 -1.57 -0.43
C ARG A 119 4.84 -1.68 0.61
N ARG A 120 5.44 -2.85 0.71
CA ARG A 120 6.60 -3.07 1.59
C ARG A 120 7.71 -2.14 1.12
N ALA A 121 8.04 -1.16 1.96
CA ALA A 121 9.24 -0.36 1.77
C ALA A 121 10.46 -1.24 2.06
N VAL A 122 11.53 -1.03 1.31
CA VAL A 122 12.84 -1.64 1.57
C VAL A 122 13.87 -0.56 1.77
N PHE A 123 14.90 -0.89 2.52
CA PHE A 123 16.02 -0.02 2.83
C PHE A 123 17.30 -0.67 2.31
N VAL A 124 18.22 0.14 1.83
CA VAL A 124 19.62 -0.25 1.63
C VAL A 124 20.34 -0.02 2.97
N LYS A 125 21.07 -1.00 3.42
CA LYS A 125 21.68 -1.00 4.73
C LYS A 125 23.14 -1.40 4.63
N ILE A 126 23.96 -0.83 5.51
CA ILE A 126 25.36 -1.18 5.68
C ILE A 126 25.49 -1.83 7.05
N LEU A 127 26.03 -3.05 7.08
CA LEU A 127 26.32 -3.74 8.34
C LEU A 127 27.56 -3.13 8.97
N ASP A 128 27.46 -2.82 10.26
CA ASP A 128 28.60 -2.38 11.08
C ASP A 128 29.39 -3.61 11.54
N SER A 129 30.42 -3.95 10.79
CA SER A 129 31.30 -5.09 11.09
C SER A 129 32.68 -4.84 10.46
N PRO A 130 33.74 -5.55 10.92
CA PRO A 130 35.07 -5.47 10.31
C PRO A 130 35.10 -5.78 8.80
N ALA A 131 34.15 -6.60 8.34
CA ALA A 131 33.91 -6.82 6.91
C ALA A 131 32.53 -6.26 6.55
N PRO A 132 32.44 -4.99 6.14
CA PRO A 132 31.16 -4.34 5.87
C PRO A 132 30.43 -5.03 4.72
N LYS A 133 29.11 -5.08 4.84
CA LYS A 133 28.20 -5.65 3.84
C LYS A 133 27.11 -4.66 3.52
N VAL A 134 26.84 -4.45 2.24
CA VAL A 134 25.65 -3.73 1.77
C VAL A 134 24.58 -4.73 1.43
N TYR A 135 23.36 -4.54 1.97
CA TYR A 135 22.24 -5.44 1.75
C TYR A 135 20.91 -4.70 1.84
N GLN A 136 19.84 -5.33 1.38
CA GLN A 136 18.49 -4.78 1.50
C GLN A 136 17.70 -5.45 2.61
N GLY A 137 16.77 -4.72 3.21
CA GLY A 137 15.84 -5.28 4.19
C GLY A 137 14.65 -4.39 4.46
N ALA A 138 13.56 -5.01 4.92
CA ALA A 138 12.30 -4.29 5.21
C ALA A 138 12.29 -3.63 6.61
N THR A 139 13.12 -4.12 7.53
CA THR A 139 13.20 -3.65 8.92
C THR A 139 14.59 -3.08 9.19
N ILE A 140 14.69 -2.11 10.09
CA ILE A 140 15.96 -1.52 10.52
C ILE A 140 16.38 -2.24 11.80
N GLY A 141 17.57 -2.84 11.81
CA GLY A 141 18.16 -3.52 12.96
C GLY A 141 19.17 -2.66 13.70
N ARG A 142 19.53 -3.08 14.93
CA ARG A 142 20.57 -2.39 15.74
C ARG A 142 21.97 -2.49 15.15
N GLN A 143 22.21 -3.47 14.28
CA GLN A 143 23.52 -3.71 13.63
C GLN A 143 23.70 -2.92 12.34
N ASP A 144 22.69 -2.15 11.92
CA ASP A 144 22.76 -1.36 10.70
C ASP A 144 23.47 -0.03 11.01
N ALA A 145 24.72 0.14 10.55
CA ALA A 145 25.51 1.36 10.75
C ALA A 145 24.91 2.55 9.98
N LYS A 146 24.47 2.30 8.74
CA LYS A 146 23.79 3.29 7.89
C LYS A 146 22.62 2.68 7.15
N VAL A 147 21.54 3.47 7.05
CA VAL A 147 20.28 3.05 6.41
C VAL A 147 19.83 4.13 5.43
N TYR A 148 19.59 3.74 4.19
CA TYR A 148 19.11 4.61 3.10
C TYR A 148 17.75 4.14 2.64
N GLY A 149 16.83 5.04 2.42
CA GLY A 149 15.46 4.75 1.99
C GLY A 149 14.41 5.56 2.77
N PRO A 150 13.13 5.20 2.69
CA PRO A 150 12.55 3.97 2.12
C PRO A 150 12.43 3.97 0.57
N PHE A 151 12.70 2.84 -0.03
CA PHE A 151 12.52 2.61 -1.47
C PHE A 151 11.26 1.77 -1.74
N ARG A 152 10.63 2.00 -2.89
CA ARG A 152 9.32 1.38 -3.22
C ARG A 152 9.44 0.08 -4.02
N SER A 153 10.60 -0.22 -4.60
CA SER A 153 10.80 -1.37 -5.49
C SER A 153 11.87 -2.31 -4.95
N PRO A 154 11.49 -3.41 -4.25
CA PRO A 154 12.46 -4.38 -3.74
C PRO A 154 13.38 -4.96 -4.82
N ALA A 155 12.84 -5.29 -6.00
CA ALA A 155 13.62 -5.88 -7.08
C ALA A 155 14.70 -4.92 -7.62
N ARG A 156 14.36 -3.63 -7.82
CA ARG A 156 15.35 -2.65 -8.27
C ARG A 156 16.43 -2.36 -7.22
N VAL A 157 16.03 -2.38 -5.94
CA VAL A 157 16.99 -2.21 -4.83
C VAL A 157 17.91 -3.42 -4.74
N ALA A 158 17.40 -4.65 -4.89
CA ALA A 158 18.22 -5.85 -4.93
C ALA A 158 19.27 -5.79 -6.04
N GLU A 159 18.87 -5.40 -7.23
CA GLU A 159 19.75 -5.27 -8.38
C GLU A 159 20.82 -4.19 -8.15
N GLY A 160 20.40 -3.01 -7.63
CA GLY A 160 21.34 -1.92 -7.28
C GLY A 160 22.36 -2.35 -6.20
N VAL A 161 21.92 -3.08 -5.18
CA VAL A 161 22.81 -3.61 -4.13
C VAL A 161 23.80 -4.63 -4.70
N ARG A 162 23.35 -5.51 -5.61
CA ARG A 162 24.22 -6.45 -6.29
C ARG A 162 25.31 -5.75 -7.09
N ILE A 163 24.92 -4.77 -7.91
CA ILE A 163 25.87 -3.96 -8.70
C ILE A 163 26.88 -3.21 -7.79
N LEU A 164 26.41 -2.66 -6.67
CA LEU A 164 27.28 -1.99 -5.71
C LEU A 164 28.30 -2.95 -5.09
N ASN A 165 27.87 -4.14 -4.69
CA ASN A 165 28.75 -5.14 -4.11
C ASN A 165 29.81 -5.60 -5.13
N ASP A 166 29.40 -5.86 -6.38
CA ASP A 166 30.30 -6.25 -7.48
C ASP A 166 31.33 -5.12 -7.76
N LEU A 167 30.87 -3.88 -7.86
CA LEU A 167 31.73 -2.73 -8.20
C LEU A 167 32.75 -2.39 -7.11
N LEU A 168 32.34 -2.52 -5.84
CA LEU A 168 33.15 -2.16 -4.69
C LEU A 168 33.91 -3.36 -4.08
N GLY A 169 33.77 -4.55 -4.66
CA GLY A 169 34.36 -5.78 -4.14
C GLY A 169 33.88 -6.14 -2.74
N LEU A 170 32.62 -5.77 -2.41
CA LEU A 170 32.05 -6.05 -1.10
C LEU A 170 31.49 -7.47 -1.07
N ARG A 171 31.55 -8.10 0.11
CA ARG A 171 31.03 -9.45 0.29
C ARG A 171 29.53 -9.51 0.09
N ASP A 172 29.04 -10.57 -0.57
CA ASP A 172 27.64 -10.89 -0.78
C ASP A 172 27.18 -12.14 -0.01
N CYS A 173 28.13 -12.89 0.59
CA CYS A 173 27.84 -14.10 1.36
C CYS A 173 26.88 -13.87 2.54
N GLU A 174 26.27 -14.93 3.07
CA GLU A 174 25.40 -14.85 4.23
C GLU A 174 26.16 -14.33 5.47
N ALA A 175 25.44 -13.60 6.35
CA ALA A 175 26.03 -12.97 7.54
C ALA A 175 26.67 -13.98 8.51
N ARG A 176 26.19 -15.22 8.52
CA ARG A 176 26.70 -16.32 9.35
C ARG A 176 27.96 -17.01 8.81
N MET A 177 28.36 -16.72 7.56
CA MET A 177 29.59 -17.28 7.02
C MET A 177 30.81 -16.76 7.79
N PRO A 178 31.71 -17.63 8.25
CA PRO A 178 32.93 -17.20 8.94
C PRO A 178 33.77 -16.34 8.00
N ILE A 179 34.33 -15.26 8.55
CA ILE A 179 35.21 -14.35 7.84
C ILE A 179 36.62 -14.69 8.30
N VAL A 180 37.47 -15.06 7.36
CA VAL A 180 38.91 -15.24 7.60
C VAL A 180 39.61 -14.07 6.95
N PHE A 181 40.29 -13.24 7.73
CA PHE A 181 41.12 -12.16 7.20
C PHE A 181 42.50 -12.71 6.80
N ALA A 182 43.12 -12.07 5.81
CA ALA A 182 44.39 -12.54 5.25
C ALA A 182 45.52 -12.61 6.30
N ASP A 183 45.46 -11.73 7.29
CA ASP A 183 46.41 -11.70 8.43
C ASP A 183 46.15 -12.79 9.48
N GLN A 184 44.99 -13.47 9.43
CA GLN A 184 44.63 -14.59 10.33
C GLN A 184 44.92 -15.96 9.73
N GLY A 185 45.20 -16.03 8.41
CA GLY A 185 45.42 -17.30 7.71
C GLY A 185 46.64 -18.07 8.19
N ASP A 186 47.67 -17.39 8.68
CA ASP A 186 48.93 -18.03 9.12
C ASP A 186 48.85 -18.66 10.52
N LEU A 187 47.90 -18.23 11.38
CA LEU A 187 47.75 -18.76 12.72
C LEU A 187 47.10 -20.17 12.77
N PHE A 188 46.36 -20.56 11.74
CA PHE A 188 45.66 -21.85 11.72
C PHE A 188 46.37 -22.93 10.86
N THR A 189 47.30 -22.55 10.00
CA THR A 189 48.08 -23.48 9.20
C THR A 189 49.20 -24.18 10.01
N ALA A 190 49.64 -23.55 11.12
CA ALA A 190 50.68 -24.15 11.96
C ALA A 190 50.19 -25.26 12.91
N ALA A 191 48.88 -25.42 13.13
CA ALA A 191 48.30 -26.38 14.07
C ALA A 191 47.94 -27.74 13.42
N THR A 192 48.13 -27.92 12.10
CA THR A 192 47.73 -29.15 11.42
C THR A 192 48.94 -30.00 10.95
N GLN A 193 50.16 -29.66 11.37
CA GLN A 193 51.38 -30.45 11.10
C GLN A 193 52.12 -30.88 12.37
N ALA A 194 51.40 -31.27 13.40
CA ALA A 194 51.97 -31.94 14.60
C ALA A 194 51.18 -33.20 14.90
#